data_29e65d85658116b73cf6a5bcd61c8faa
#
_entry.id   29e65d85658116b73cf6a5bcd61c8faa
#
_cell.length_a   1.000
_cell.length_b   1.000
_cell.length_c   1.000
_cell.angle_alpha   90.00
_cell.angle_beta   90.00
_cell.angle_gamma   90.00
#
_symmetry.space_group_name_H-M   'P 1'
#
loop_
_entity.id
_entity.type
_entity.pdbx_description
1 polymer ?
#
loop_
_entity_poly.entity_id
_entity_poly.type
_entity_poly.pdbx_seq_one_letter_code
_entity_poly.pdbx_strand_id
1 'polypeptide(L)'
;NNDLDAMNHEFGLDYWSNRINAWEDFPDVRGTINGSLGAEFEKFQRTLVDEFLSWQADIVNEYRREDQFITHNFDFEWRGYSYGVQPDVNHYHAAKALTIAGTDIYHPTQDDLTGAEIAFGGDMTRSLKRDNYLVLETEAQGYPGWTPYKGQLRLQGYSHLASGSNSVMYWHWHSIHNSFETYWKGLLSHDMQENAPYREACIMGKEFSEIGSHLVNLKKKNDV
;
A
#
# COMPACT_ATOMS: atom_id res chain seq x y z
N ASN A 1 -14.69 -28.86 4.68
CA ASN A 1 -15.55 -30.03 4.38
C ASN A 1 -15.77 -30.10 2.87
N ASN A 2 -15.36 -31.18 2.20
CA ASN A 2 -15.69 -31.42 0.79
C ASN A 2 -17.13 -31.94 0.64
N ASP A 3 -18.11 -31.12 1.04
CA ASP A 3 -19.52 -31.49 1.08
C ASP A 3 -20.32 -30.52 0.21
N LEU A 4 -20.60 -30.92 -1.01
CA LEU A 4 -21.39 -30.14 -1.97
C LEU A 4 -22.83 -29.92 -1.51
N ASP A 5 -23.43 -30.89 -0.85
CA ASP A 5 -24.80 -30.74 -0.39
C ASP A 5 -24.90 -29.69 0.71
N ALA A 6 -23.97 -29.74 1.67
CA ALA A 6 -23.89 -28.72 2.71
C ALA A 6 -23.64 -27.31 2.11
N MET A 7 -22.77 -27.21 1.14
CA MET A 7 -22.49 -25.95 0.44
C MET A 7 -23.73 -25.44 -0.31
N ASN A 8 -24.38 -26.30 -1.09
CA ASN A 8 -25.59 -25.92 -1.82
C ASN A 8 -26.69 -25.42 -0.87
N HIS A 9 -26.83 -26.10 0.27
CA HIS A 9 -27.81 -25.71 1.29
C HIS A 9 -27.43 -24.37 1.93
N GLU A 10 -26.19 -24.19 2.35
CA GLU A 10 -25.71 -22.97 3.02
C GLU A 10 -25.87 -21.72 2.15
N PHE A 11 -25.57 -21.85 0.87
CA PHE A 11 -25.71 -20.73 -0.07
C PHE A 11 -27.07 -20.68 -0.78
N GLY A 12 -28.01 -21.57 -0.47
CA GLY A 12 -29.34 -21.60 -1.06
C GLY A 12 -29.32 -21.84 -2.58
N LEU A 13 -28.37 -22.63 -3.08
CA LEU A 13 -28.17 -22.86 -4.51
C LEU A 13 -29.25 -23.79 -5.13
N ASP A 14 -30.05 -24.46 -4.33
CA ASP A 14 -31.20 -25.20 -4.86
C ASP A 14 -32.29 -24.28 -5.44
N TYR A 15 -32.26 -22.99 -5.09
CA TYR A 15 -33.19 -22.01 -5.63
C TYR A 15 -32.85 -21.66 -7.08
N TRP A 16 -33.84 -21.64 -7.94
CA TRP A 16 -33.72 -21.42 -9.38
C TRP A 16 -32.73 -22.35 -10.10
N SER A 17 -32.58 -23.58 -9.61
CA SER A 17 -31.72 -24.61 -10.24
C SER A 17 -30.24 -24.20 -10.36
N ASN A 18 -29.74 -23.42 -9.40
CA ASN A 18 -28.33 -23.03 -9.35
C ASN A 18 -27.45 -24.08 -8.62
N ARG A 19 -28.04 -25.21 -8.22
CA ARG A 19 -27.34 -26.28 -7.53
C ARG A 19 -26.11 -26.75 -8.30
N ILE A 20 -24.99 -26.86 -7.61
CA ILE A 20 -23.72 -27.42 -8.11
C ILE A 20 -23.72 -28.90 -7.77
N ASN A 21 -23.58 -29.77 -8.76
CA ASN A 21 -23.63 -31.22 -8.58
C ASN A 21 -22.27 -31.89 -8.54
N ALA A 22 -21.22 -31.25 -9.08
CA ALA A 22 -19.85 -31.67 -9.02
C ALA A 22 -18.91 -30.48 -8.84
N TRP A 23 -17.75 -30.67 -8.23
CA TRP A 23 -16.76 -29.59 -8.04
C TRP A 23 -16.25 -29.05 -9.36
N GLU A 24 -16.20 -29.90 -10.37
CA GLU A 24 -15.79 -29.57 -11.74
C GLU A 24 -16.76 -28.59 -12.43
N ASP A 25 -18.02 -28.57 -11.96
CA ASP A 25 -19.08 -27.68 -12.48
C ASP A 25 -19.13 -26.36 -11.69
N PHE A 26 -18.17 -26.08 -10.81
CA PHE A 26 -18.19 -24.85 -10.00
C PHE A 26 -18.10 -23.64 -10.92
N PRO A 27 -19.09 -22.72 -10.90
CA PRO A 27 -19.15 -21.60 -11.82
C PRO A 27 -18.17 -20.49 -11.44
N ASP A 28 -17.92 -19.58 -12.37
CA ASP A 28 -17.34 -18.28 -12.03
C ASP A 28 -18.35 -17.49 -11.20
N VAL A 29 -18.01 -17.22 -9.97
CA VAL A 29 -18.90 -16.50 -9.02
C VAL A 29 -18.67 -14.99 -9.00
N ARG A 30 -17.74 -14.47 -9.80
CA ARG A 30 -17.54 -13.02 -9.93
C ARG A 30 -18.79 -12.38 -10.51
N GLY A 31 -19.33 -11.39 -9.80
CA GLY A 31 -20.56 -10.73 -10.22
C GLY A 31 -21.84 -11.54 -10.00
N THR A 32 -21.78 -12.62 -9.22
CA THR A 32 -22.97 -13.37 -8.84
C THR A 32 -23.96 -12.51 -8.09
N ILE A 33 -25.27 -12.76 -8.32
CA ILE A 33 -26.35 -12.15 -7.53
C ILE A 33 -26.51 -12.78 -6.15
N ASN A 34 -25.88 -13.94 -5.90
CA ASN A 34 -25.84 -14.57 -4.58
C ASN A 34 -24.78 -13.89 -3.73
N GLY A 35 -25.21 -12.94 -2.89
CA GLY A 35 -24.31 -12.12 -2.08
C GLY A 35 -23.47 -12.93 -1.08
N SER A 36 -24.03 -13.99 -0.52
CA SER A 36 -23.29 -14.85 0.42
C SER A 36 -22.19 -15.63 -0.28
N LEU A 37 -22.49 -16.24 -1.44
CA LEU A 37 -21.50 -16.96 -2.23
C LEU A 37 -20.40 -16.01 -2.76
N GLY A 38 -20.80 -14.83 -3.24
CA GLY A 38 -19.86 -13.80 -3.68
C GLY A 38 -18.91 -13.37 -2.55
N ALA A 39 -19.43 -13.06 -1.37
CA ALA A 39 -18.64 -12.65 -0.22
C ALA A 39 -17.64 -13.73 0.24
N GLU A 40 -18.04 -14.99 0.25
CA GLU A 40 -17.11 -16.08 0.61
C GLU A 40 -16.06 -16.32 -0.47
N PHE A 41 -16.38 -16.10 -1.74
CA PHE A 41 -15.40 -16.15 -2.81
C PHE A 41 -14.36 -15.02 -2.70
N GLU A 42 -14.78 -13.79 -2.43
CA GLU A 42 -13.87 -12.67 -2.17
C GLU A 42 -12.98 -12.93 -0.96
N LYS A 43 -13.55 -13.49 0.11
CA LYS A 43 -12.78 -13.89 1.29
C LYS A 43 -11.75 -14.99 0.96
N PHE A 44 -12.13 -15.96 0.14
CA PHE A 44 -11.21 -16.99 -0.37
C PHE A 44 -10.06 -16.34 -1.17
N GLN A 45 -10.36 -15.40 -2.07
CA GLN A 45 -9.31 -14.69 -2.83
C GLN A 45 -8.35 -13.94 -1.91
N ARG A 46 -8.87 -13.24 -0.88
CA ARG A 46 -8.02 -12.58 0.13
C ARG A 46 -7.11 -13.57 0.87
N THR A 47 -7.62 -14.76 1.17
CA THR A 47 -6.81 -15.81 1.82
C THR A 47 -5.66 -16.27 0.92
N LEU A 48 -5.86 -16.38 -0.38
CA LEU A 48 -4.78 -16.74 -1.32
C LEU A 48 -3.65 -15.69 -1.33
N VAL A 49 -4.00 -14.41 -1.22
CA VAL A 49 -2.99 -13.34 -1.10
C VAL A 49 -2.21 -13.45 0.20
N ASP A 50 -2.90 -13.70 1.31
CA ASP A 50 -2.27 -13.89 2.62
C ASP A 50 -1.30 -15.09 2.62
N GLU A 51 -1.73 -16.23 2.05
CA GLU A 51 -0.90 -17.43 1.93
C GLU A 51 0.33 -17.19 1.06
N PHE A 52 0.16 -16.50 -0.08
CA PHE A 52 1.26 -16.20 -0.99
C PHE A 52 2.29 -15.27 -0.35
N LEU A 53 1.85 -14.20 0.31
CA LEU A 53 2.76 -13.29 1.00
C LEU A 53 3.48 -13.96 2.18
N SER A 54 2.77 -14.79 2.94
CA SER A 54 3.35 -15.57 4.04
C SER A 54 4.41 -16.54 3.53
N TRP A 55 4.12 -17.26 2.45
CA TRP A 55 5.08 -18.17 1.82
C TRP A 55 6.35 -17.44 1.35
N GLN A 56 6.23 -16.25 0.75
CA GLN A 56 7.40 -15.46 0.37
C GLN A 56 8.20 -15.01 1.60
N ALA A 57 7.50 -14.54 2.64
CA ALA A 57 8.14 -14.11 3.88
C ALA A 57 8.87 -15.26 4.60
N ASP A 58 8.30 -16.47 4.57
CA ASP A 58 8.94 -17.67 5.15
C ASP A 58 10.25 -17.99 4.44
N ILE A 59 10.28 -17.95 3.10
CA ILE A 59 11.51 -18.13 2.32
C ILE A 59 12.56 -17.06 2.69
N VAL A 60 12.16 -15.79 2.75
CA VAL A 60 13.06 -14.70 3.13
C VAL A 60 13.61 -14.91 4.55
N ASN A 61 12.79 -15.39 5.48
CA ASN A 61 13.19 -15.66 6.86
C ASN A 61 14.28 -16.72 6.99
N GLU A 62 14.37 -17.68 6.05
CA GLU A 62 15.44 -18.68 6.02
C GLU A 62 16.83 -18.07 5.74
N TYR A 63 16.87 -16.94 5.03
CA TYR A 63 18.13 -16.37 4.52
C TYR A 63 18.47 -15.00 5.11
N ARG A 64 17.51 -14.28 5.70
CA ARG A 64 17.77 -12.97 6.27
C ARG A 64 18.57 -13.06 7.56
N ARG A 65 19.34 -12.02 7.84
CA ARG A 65 19.95 -11.81 9.16
C ARG A 65 18.91 -11.28 10.15
N GLU A 66 19.19 -11.40 11.44
CA GLU A 66 18.29 -10.90 12.50
C GLU A 66 18.05 -9.38 12.44
N ASP A 67 19.06 -8.63 11.96
CA ASP A 67 18.98 -7.17 11.81
C ASP A 67 18.20 -6.70 10.59
N GLN A 68 17.79 -7.60 9.71
CA GLN A 68 17.02 -7.28 8.51
C GLN A 68 15.51 -7.42 8.77
N PHE A 69 14.76 -6.45 8.30
CA PHE A 69 13.30 -6.47 8.37
C PHE A 69 12.67 -6.91 7.05
N ILE A 70 11.43 -7.38 7.13
CA ILE A 70 10.57 -7.68 5.98
C ILE A 70 9.44 -6.66 5.97
N THR A 71 9.23 -6.05 4.83
CA THR A 71 8.13 -5.12 4.56
C THR A 71 7.54 -5.36 3.19
N HIS A 72 6.42 -4.75 2.89
CA HIS A 72 5.75 -4.82 1.61
C HIS A 72 5.03 -3.51 1.31
N ASN A 73 4.95 -3.17 0.03
CA ASN A 73 4.25 -2.00 -0.46
C ASN A 73 2.74 -2.25 -0.44
N PHE A 74 2.06 -1.80 0.61
CA PHE A 74 0.60 -1.84 0.64
C PHE A 74 0.03 -0.56 0.02
N ASP A 75 -0.95 -0.75 -0.82
CA ASP A 75 -1.76 0.32 -1.39
C ASP A 75 -3.17 0.24 -0.77
N PHE A 76 -3.65 1.37 -0.28
CA PHE A 76 -5.00 1.50 0.26
C PHE A 76 -5.82 2.32 -0.71
N GLU A 77 -6.43 1.71 -1.67
CA GLU A 77 -7.29 2.37 -2.64
C GLU A 77 -8.12 3.50 -2.00
N TRP A 78 -7.63 4.73 -2.15
CA TRP A 78 -8.23 5.92 -1.58
C TRP A 78 -8.51 6.92 -2.68
N ARG A 79 -9.77 7.28 -2.88
CA ARG A 79 -10.23 8.21 -3.92
C ARG A 79 -9.79 7.85 -5.35
N GLY A 80 -9.59 6.57 -5.64
CA GLY A 80 -9.16 6.12 -6.96
C GLY A 80 -7.69 6.37 -7.28
N TYR A 81 -6.84 6.56 -6.28
CA TYR A 81 -5.39 6.68 -6.47
C TYR A 81 -4.66 5.34 -6.54
N SER A 82 -5.37 4.25 -6.54
CA SER A 82 -4.80 2.92 -6.75
C SER A 82 -4.50 2.66 -8.23
N TYR A 83 -3.43 1.94 -8.50
CA TYR A 83 -2.97 1.68 -9.85
C TYR A 83 -3.41 0.30 -10.34
N GLY A 84 -4.26 0.31 -11.36
CA GLY A 84 -4.70 -0.90 -12.06
C GLY A 84 -5.64 -1.77 -11.23
N VAL A 85 -5.81 -3.01 -11.70
CA VAL A 85 -6.63 -4.01 -11.00
C VAL A 85 -5.83 -4.59 -9.84
N GLN A 86 -6.20 -4.20 -8.64
CA GLN A 86 -5.63 -4.77 -7.43
C GLN A 86 -6.39 -6.03 -7.02
N PRO A 87 -5.70 -7.09 -6.55
CA PRO A 87 -6.39 -8.19 -5.91
C PRO A 87 -7.06 -7.70 -4.64
N ASP A 88 -8.17 -8.31 -4.30
CA ASP A 88 -8.83 -8.03 -3.02
C ASP A 88 -7.93 -8.50 -1.87
N VAL A 89 -7.57 -7.61 -0.97
CA VAL A 89 -6.58 -7.86 0.09
C VAL A 89 -7.16 -7.56 1.47
N ASN A 90 -6.93 -8.47 2.41
CA ASN A 90 -7.07 -8.17 3.82
C ASN A 90 -5.72 -7.70 4.38
N HIS A 91 -5.47 -6.41 4.34
CA HIS A 91 -4.19 -5.81 4.77
C HIS A 91 -3.80 -6.19 6.19
N TYR A 92 -4.78 -6.32 7.10
CA TYR A 92 -4.51 -6.72 8.48
C TYR A 92 -3.96 -8.16 8.57
N HIS A 93 -4.49 -9.08 7.78
CA HIS A 93 -3.98 -10.45 7.74
C HIS A 93 -2.66 -10.54 7.00
N ALA A 94 -2.55 -9.92 5.83
CA ALA A 94 -1.33 -9.88 5.03
C ALA A 94 -0.14 -9.29 5.82
N ALA A 95 -0.37 -8.24 6.62
CA ALA A 95 0.65 -7.62 7.45
C ALA A 95 1.24 -8.53 8.53
N LYS A 96 0.61 -9.67 8.86
CA LYS A 96 1.15 -10.63 9.82
C LYS A 96 2.47 -11.25 9.35
N ALA A 97 2.65 -11.38 8.04
CA ALA A 97 3.88 -11.89 7.42
C ALA A 97 5.06 -10.89 7.52
N LEU A 98 4.80 -9.64 7.81
CA LEU A 98 5.79 -8.56 7.80
C LEU A 98 6.32 -8.27 9.20
N THR A 99 7.57 -7.83 9.29
CA THR A 99 8.14 -7.29 10.54
C THR A 99 7.75 -5.84 10.77
N ILE A 100 7.72 -5.04 9.70
CA ILE A 100 7.31 -3.64 9.70
C ILE A 100 6.28 -3.43 8.60
N ALA A 101 5.17 -2.76 8.89
CA ALA A 101 4.21 -2.39 7.87
C ALA A 101 4.80 -1.33 6.94
N GLY A 102 4.59 -1.49 5.64
CA GLY A 102 4.98 -0.54 4.61
C GLY A 102 3.80 -0.16 3.75
N THR A 103 3.85 1.01 3.14
CA THR A 103 2.77 1.51 2.30
C THR A 103 3.26 2.47 1.25
N ASP A 104 2.51 2.54 0.17
CA ASP A 104 2.63 3.55 -0.86
C ASP A 104 1.49 4.56 -0.65
N ILE A 105 1.85 5.79 -0.40
CA ILE A 105 0.87 6.87 -0.21
C ILE A 105 1.10 7.91 -1.28
N TYR A 106 0.28 7.85 -2.32
CA TYR A 106 0.20 8.87 -3.35
C TYR A 106 -0.97 9.79 -3.06
N HIS A 107 -0.83 11.05 -3.38
CA HIS A 107 -1.81 12.08 -3.06
C HIS A 107 -1.74 13.20 -4.10
N PRO A 108 -2.81 14.01 -4.24
CA PRO A 108 -2.77 15.17 -5.11
C PRO A 108 -1.70 16.18 -4.68
N THR A 109 -1.35 17.05 -5.58
CA THR A 109 -0.42 18.14 -5.33
C THR A 109 -1.13 19.49 -5.41
N GLN A 110 -0.42 20.57 -5.12
CA GLN A 110 -0.91 21.94 -5.22
C GLN A 110 -2.21 22.15 -4.42
N ASP A 111 -3.21 22.75 -5.03
CA ASP A 111 -4.45 23.16 -4.38
C ASP A 111 -5.32 21.97 -3.95
N ASP A 112 -5.09 20.79 -4.54
CA ASP A 112 -5.84 19.58 -4.21
C ASP A 112 -5.27 18.81 -3.01
N LEU A 113 -4.07 19.17 -2.55
CA LEU A 113 -3.45 18.56 -1.36
C LEU A 113 -4.15 19.01 -0.09
N THR A 114 -4.84 18.09 0.55
CA THR A 114 -5.57 18.34 1.81
C THR A 114 -4.87 17.79 3.05
N GLY A 115 -3.92 16.87 2.88
CA GLY A 115 -3.31 16.09 3.96
C GLY A 115 -4.15 14.91 4.43
N ALA A 116 -5.38 14.77 3.96
CA ALA A 116 -6.27 13.68 4.36
C ALA A 116 -5.73 12.31 3.93
N GLU A 117 -5.15 12.23 2.74
CA GLU A 117 -4.55 11.02 2.18
C GLU A 117 -3.36 10.55 3.03
N ILE A 118 -2.49 11.47 3.44
CA ILE A 118 -1.34 11.17 4.31
C ILE A 118 -1.82 10.69 5.67
N ALA A 119 -2.79 11.39 6.27
CA ALA A 119 -3.32 11.02 7.57
C ALA A 119 -4.03 9.67 7.53
N PHE A 120 -4.90 9.44 6.55
CA PHE A 120 -5.64 8.20 6.39
C PHE A 120 -4.71 7.01 6.11
N GLY A 121 -3.87 7.10 5.08
CA GLY A 121 -2.93 6.04 4.72
C GLY A 121 -1.96 5.73 5.86
N GLY A 122 -1.49 6.76 6.55
CA GLY A 122 -0.63 6.62 7.72
C GLY A 122 -1.32 5.91 8.89
N ASP A 123 -2.54 6.29 9.24
CA ASP A 123 -3.29 5.66 10.34
C ASP A 123 -3.71 4.23 9.99
N MET A 124 -4.10 3.97 8.73
CA MET A 124 -4.36 2.62 8.25
C MET A 124 -3.13 1.74 8.41
N THR A 125 -1.98 2.17 7.87
CA THR A 125 -0.75 1.38 7.92
C THR A 125 -0.29 1.13 9.36
N ARG A 126 -0.29 2.17 10.19
CA ARG A 126 0.06 2.07 11.60
C ARG A 126 -0.84 1.09 12.35
N SER A 127 -2.12 1.06 12.03
CA SER A 127 -3.11 0.17 12.67
C SER A 127 -2.84 -1.30 12.42
N LEU A 128 -2.21 -1.66 11.29
CA LEU A 128 -1.93 -3.05 10.92
C LEU A 128 -1.04 -3.77 11.94
N LYS A 129 -0.05 -3.05 12.48
CA LYS A 129 0.89 -3.59 13.48
C LYS A 129 0.87 -2.84 14.81
N ARG A 130 0.05 -1.80 14.94
CA ARG A 130 -0.03 -0.91 16.10
C ARG A 130 1.32 -0.28 16.45
N ASP A 131 2.11 0.00 15.42
CA ASP A 131 3.45 0.56 15.52
C ASP A 131 3.75 1.50 14.37
N ASN A 132 4.89 2.21 14.45
CA ASN A 132 5.41 3.00 13.36
C ASN A 132 5.59 2.15 12.10
N TYR A 133 5.55 2.78 10.95
CA TYR A 133 5.53 2.15 9.65
C TYR A 133 6.53 2.83 8.70
N LEU A 134 6.60 2.35 7.47
CA LEU A 134 7.43 2.92 6.43
C LEU A 134 6.54 3.43 5.29
N VAL A 135 6.81 4.64 4.81
CA VAL A 135 6.36 5.08 3.48
C VAL A 135 7.42 4.63 2.49
N LEU A 136 7.08 3.63 1.68
CA LEU A 136 7.97 2.99 0.73
C LEU A 136 7.91 3.66 -0.63
N GLU A 137 6.77 4.27 -0.95
CA GLU A 137 6.61 5.08 -2.14
C GLU A 137 5.71 6.29 -1.86
N THR A 138 6.14 7.42 -2.39
CA THR A 138 5.31 8.62 -2.57
C THR A 138 5.85 9.39 -3.77
N GLU A 139 5.03 10.27 -4.35
CA GLU A 139 5.46 11.03 -5.52
C GLU A 139 6.60 11.99 -5.23
N ALA A 140 7.59 12.00 -6.13
CA ALA A 140 8.69 12.96 -6.12
C ALA A 140 8.28 14.31 -6.69
N GLN A 141 7.62 14.31 -7.85
CA GLN A 141 7.19 15.49 -8.57
C GLN A 141 5.71 15.44 -9.02
N GLY A 142 4.98 14.42 -8.61
CA GLY A 142 3.59 14.24 -8.98
C GLY A 142 3.37 13.76 -10.42
N TYR A 143 2.12 13.70 -10.80
CA TYR A 143 1.65 13.26 -12.11
C TYR A 143 2.04 14.22 -13.23
N PRO A 144 1.99 13.75 -14.51
CA PRO A 144 2.09 14.65 -15.66
C PRO A 144 1.16 15.86 -15.51
N GLY A 145 1.71 17.05 -15.67
CA GLY A 145 0.98 18.29 -15.47
C GLY A 145 1.08 18.91 -14.08
N TRP A 146 1.51 18.15 -13.08
CA TRP A 146 1.68 18.66 -11.71
C TRP A 146 3.16 18.79 -11.35
N THR A 147 3.49 19.91 -10.77
CA THR A 147 4.81 20.14 -10.18
C THR A 147 4.61 20.66 -8.76
N PRO A 148 5.32 20.09 -7.78
CA PRO A 148 5.20 20.57 -6.41
C PRO A 148 5.52 22.06 -6.31
N TYR A 149 4.77 22.80 -5.52
CA TYR A 149 5.12 24.17 -5.16
C TYR A 149 6.29 24.16 -4.16
N LYS A 150 6.95 25.28 -4.03
CA LYS A 150 8.08 25.43 -3.11
C LYS A 150 7.65 25.15 -1.67
N GLY A 151 8.30 24.22 -1.01
CA GLY A 151 7.99 23.78 0.35
C GLY A 151 7.06 22.56 0.43
N GLN A 152 6.49 22.12 -0.70
CA GLN A 152 5.51 21.03 -0.70
C GLN A 152 6.13 19.68 -0.29
N LEU A 153 7.30 19.32 -0.86
CA LEU A 153 7.96 18.05 -0.50
C LEU A 153 8.32 18.02 0.99
N ARG A 154 8.81 19.15 1.50
CA ARG A 154 9.13 19.29 2.91
C ARG A 154 7.86 19.15 3.78
N LEU A 155 6.78 19.81 3.42
CA LEU A 155 5.49 19.68 4.11
C LEU A 155 5.00 18.23 4.13
N GLN A 156 5.03 17.54 3.00
CA GLN A 156 4.63 16.14 2.86
C GLN A 156 5.52 15.23 3.71
N GLY A 157 6.84 15.35 3.63
CA GLY A 157 7.78 14.56 4.40
C GLY A 157 7.53 14.66 5.91
N TYR A 158 7.37 15.88 6.42
CA TYR A 158 7.05 16.08 7.84
C TYR A 158 5.64 15.61 8.21
N SER A 159 4.68 15.67 7.30
CA SER A 159 3.33 15.13 7.51
C SER A 159 3.36 13.60 7.65
N HIS A 160 4.15 12.92 6.83
CA HIS A 160 4.36 11.47 6.97
C HIS A 160 5.00 11.12 8.31
N LEU A 161 6.04 11.83 8.73
CA LEU A 161 6.66 11.62 10.05
C LEU A 161 5.67 11.89 11.19
N ALA A 162 4.90 12.96 11.10
CA ALA A 162 3.88 13.30 12.10
C ALA A 162 2.77 12.23 12.19
N SER A 163 2.51 11.52 11.10
CA SER A 163 1.58 10.39 11.07
C SER A 163 2.17 9.08 11.60
N GLY A 164 3.47 9.05 11.93
CA GLY A 164 4.16 7.90 12.54
C GLY A 164 5.03 7.11 11.59
N SER A 165 5.33 7.62 10.40
CA SER A 165 6.29 6.98 9.51
C SER A 165 7.73 7.18 9.97
N ASN A 166 8.55 6.14 9.86
CA ASN A 166 10.00 6.20 10.10
C ASN A 166 10.80 6.39 8.80
N SER A 167 10.14 6.46 7.64
CA SER A 167 10.78 6.70 6.36
C SER A 167 9.88 7.45 5.40
N VAL A 168 10.49 8.15 4.46
CA VAL A 168 9.82 8.70 3.29
C VAL A 168 10.69 8.36 2.09
N MET A 169 10.20 7.51 1.20
CA MET A 169 10.88 7.10 -0.01
C MET A 169 10.11 7.62 -1.21
N TYR A 170 10.83 8.18 -2.16
CA TYR A 170 10.24 8.75 -3.36
C TYR A 170 10.23 7.77 -4.52
N TRP A 171 9.14 7.71 -5.22
CA TRP A 171 9.06 7.16 -6.55
C TRP A 171 9.24 8.31 -7.55
N HIS A 172 10.45 8.52 -8.16
CA HIS A 172 11.66 7.76 -7.89
C HIS A 172 12.89 8.69 -7.96
N TRP A 173 14.11 8.12 -7.92
CA TRP A 173 15.35 8.91 -7.90
C TRP A 173 15.50 9.84 -9.11
N HIS A 174 15.35 9.28 -10.31
CA HIS A 174 15.42 10.06 -11.55
C HIS A 174 14.30 9.68 -12.50
N SER A 175 13.89 10.63 -13.32
CA SER A 175 12.89 10.36 -14.37
C SER A 175 13.46 9.34 -15.37
N ILE A 176 12.73 8.27 -15.65
CA ILE A 176 13.18 7.18 -16.51
C ILE A 176 12.91 7.47 -17.99
N HIS A 177 13.77 6.94 -18.88
CA HIS A 177 13.70 7.18 -20.31
C HIS A 177 13.08 6.02 -21.10
N ASN A 178 12.97 4.86 -20.47
CA ASN A 178 12.46 3.64 -21.09
C ASN A 178 11.58 2.86 -20.12
N SER A 179 10.94 1.79 -20.58
CA SER A 179 9.94 1.05 -19.83
C SER A 179 8.56 1.73 -19.83
N PHE A 180 7.68 1.33 -18.94
CA PHE A 180 6.27 1.72 -18.98
C PHE A 180 5.97 3.08 -18.33
N GLU A 181 6.75 3.47 -17.34
CA GLU A 181 6.47 4.64 -16.49
C GLU A 181 7.33 5.87 -16.83
N THR A 182 7.60 6.09 -18.11
CA THR A 182 8.38 7.23 -18.57
C THR A 182 7.72 8.60 -18.34
N TYR A 183 6.43 8.58 -18.02
CA TYR A 183 5.64 9.76 -17.66
C TYR A 183 5.86 10.22 -16.21
N TRP A 184 6.34 9.34 -15.33
CA TRP A 184 6.66 9.71 -13.97
C TRP A 184 7.92 10.57 -13.89
N LYS A 185 7.84 11.61 -13.07
CA LYS A 185 8.98 12.49 -12.80
C LYS A 185 9.61 12.10 -11.47
N GLY A 186 10.87 11.66 -11.54
CA GLY A 186 11.70 11.43 -10.37
C GLY A 186 12.16 12.74 -9.70
N LEU A 187 12.95 12.62 -8.65
CA LEU A 187 13.59 13.78 -8.02
C LEU A 187 14.48 14.52 -9.00
N LEU A 188 15.29 13.79 -9.79
CA LEU A 188 16.03 14.35 -10.93
C LEU A 188 15.15 14.35 -12.18
N SER A 189 15.27 15.39 -12.99
CA SER A 189 14.58 15.52 -14.26
C SER A 189 15.08 14.51 -15.30
N HIS A 190 14.41 14.40 -16.46
CA HIS A 190 14.83 13.48 -17.53
C HIS A 190 16.23 13.78 -18.09
N ASP A 191 16.71 15.00 -17.99
CA ASP A 191 18.08 15.40 -18.33
C ASP A 191 19.09 15.10 -17.21
N MET A 192 18.68 14.42 -16.15
CA MET A 192 19.48 14.07 -14.96
C MET A 192 20.03 15.30 -14.21
N GLN A 193 19.42 16.48 -14.42
CA GLN A 193 19.83 17.71 -13.76
C GLN A 193 19.05 17.96 -12.47
N GLU A 194 19.70 18.65 -11.56
CA GLU A 194 19.08 19.15 -10.35
C GLU A 194 17.99 20.19 -10.68
N ASN A 195 16.90 20.08 -9.99
CA ASN A 195 15.75 20.98 -10.10
C ASN A 195 15.29 21.44 -8.71
N ALA A 196 14.23 22.23 -8.65
CA ALA A 196 13.72 22.74 -7.37
C ALA A 196 13.25 21.63 -6.42
N PRO A 197 12.45 20.62 -6.84
CA PRO A 197 12.09 19.47 -5.99
C PRO A 197 13.30 18.69 -5.48
N TYR A 198 14.30 18.45 -6.31
CA TYR A 198 15.53 17.77 -5.88
C TYR A 198 16.24 18.53 -4.75
N ARG A 199 16.43 19.84 -4.94
CA ARG A 199 17.07 20.66 -3.89
C ARG A 199 16.27 20.71 -2.60
N GLU A 200 14.94 20.70 -2.70
CA GLU A 200 14.06 20.63 -1.53
C GLU A 200 14.19 19.29 -0.81
N ALA A 201 14.22 18.18 -1.54
CA ALA A 201 14.45 16.85 -0.98
C ALA A 201 15.82 16.77 -0.28
N CYS A 202 16.86 17.40 -0.85
CA CYS A 202 18.19 17.49 -0.21
C CYS A 202 18.14 18.29 1.11
N ILE A 203 17.40 19.40 1.16
CA ILE A 203 17.22 20.19 2.39
C ILE A 203 16.52 19.33 3.45
N MET A 204 15.43 18.68 3.09
CA MET A 204 14.69 17.82 4.00
C MET A 204 15.52 16.64 4.48
N GLY A 205 16.28 15.97 3.59
CA GLY A 205 17.18 14.88 3.93
C GLY A 205 18.26 15.30 4.93
N LYS A 206 18.80 16.53 4.77
CA LYS A 206 19.74 17.10 5.74
C LYS A 206 19.07 17.34 7.09
N GLU A 207 17.89 17.96 7.12
CA GLU A 207 17.12 18.16 8.34
C GLU A 207 16.84 16.83 9.04
N PHE A 208 16.41 15.81 8.31
CA PHE A 208 16.17 14.49 8.88
C PHE A 208 17.42 13.82 9.41
N SER A 209 18.58 14.03 8.77
CA SER A 209 19.86 13.56 9.30
C SER A 209 20.23 14.24 10.61
N GLU A 210 19.94 15.54 10.77
CA GLU A 210 20.25 16.31 11.97
C GLU A 210 19.31 15.96 13.15
N ILE A 211 18.03 15.78 12.88
CA ILE A 211 17.01 15.57 13.94
C ILE A 211 16.53 14.13 14.07
N GLY A 212 16.91 13.25 13.14
CA GLY A 212 16.38 11.88 13.04
C GLY A 212 16.58 11.06 14.32
N SER A 213 17.69 11.24 15.01
CA SER A 213 17.94 10.56 16.31
C SER A 213 16.91 10.92 17.39
N HIS A 214 16.27 12.08 17.27
CA HIS A 214 15.20 12.52 18.16
C HIS A 214 13.81 12.09 17.71
N LEU A 215 13.67 11.71 16.44
CA LEU A 215 12.39 11.34 15.83
C LEU A 215 12.18 9.83 15.77
N VAL A 216 13.26 9.07 15.67
CA VAL A 216 13.21 7.60 15.62
C VAL A 216 12.49 7.05 16.85
N ASN A 217 11.55 6.14 16.60
CA ASN A 217 10.76 5.47 17.63
C ASN A 217 9.79 6.37 18.43
N LEU A 218 9.61 7.62 18.06
CA LEU A 218 8.51 8.38 18.60
C LEU A 218 7.17 7.71 18.22
N LYS A 219 6.32 7.56 19.21
CA LYS A 219 4.99 6.97 18.98
C LYS A 219 3.95 8.07 18.84
N LYS A 220 3.14 7.97 17.78
CA LYS A 220 1.98 8.84 17.64
C LYS A 220 1.05 8.64 18.84
N LYS A 221 0.73 9.71 19.52
CA LYS A 221 -0.20 9.70 20.66
C LYS A 221 -1.58 10.09 20.14
N ASN A 222 -2.53 9.19 20.28
CA ASN A 222 -3.94 9.45 19.98
C ASN A 222 -4.74 9.46 21.29
N ASP A 223 -5.78 10.27 21.33
CA ASP A 223 -6.69 10.34 22.46
C ASP A 223 -7.92 9.42 22.28
N VAL A 224 -8.09 8.84 21.07
CA VAL A 224 -9.18 7.93 20.71
C VAL A 224 -8.59 6.74 19.98
#